data_7b682e2a2192cac46eb41b0a9f339b7c
#
_entry.id   7b682e2a2192cac46eb41b0a9f339b7c
#
_cell.length_a   1.000
_cell.length_b   1.000
_cell.length_c   1.000
_cell.angle_alpha   90.00
_cell.angle_beta   90.00
_cell.angle_gamma   90.00
#
_symmetry.space_group_name_H-M   'P 1'
#
loop_
_entity.id
_entity.type
_entity.pdbx_description
1 polymer ?
#
loop_
_entity_poly.entity_id
_entity_poly.type
_entity_poly.pdbx_seq_one_letter_code
_entity_poly.pdbx_strand_id
1 'polypeptide(L)'
;MTLAGRIARTALPKPAADRLAFTLHSYRKYRELRRDFAAMRKQADACRSLDEKVDLVRGHQIFGAIQQRSEISALLEILRQNPPKYVCEIGTASGGTLFLLTQVCRPDTLLLSVDLGLSFERCLVHARFASRRQKIVSVRGDSRAPETVGRVRSLLRGHALDLLFIDGDHSYEGVQADFLNYSPLVRPGGLIVLHDIVPDFGTRYGKPTTSHTGGVPVFWEEIKAQHRTSELIEDSGQDGYGIGIVHN
;
A
#
# COMPACT_ATOMS: atom_id res chain seq x y z
N MET A 1 -31.03 -7.05 -17.09
CA MET A 1 -31.62 -6.18 -16.05
C MET A 1 -32.56 -7.04 -15.20
N THR A 2 -32.31 -7.17 -13.89
CA THR A 2 -33.10 -7.97 -12.98
C THR A 2 -34.43 -7.28 -12.65
N LEU A 3 -35.47 -8.08 -12.33
CA LEU A 3 -36.81 -7.61 -11.96
C LEU A 3 -36.79 -6.53 -10.86
N ALA A 4 -35.88 -6.65 -9.89
CA ALA A 4 -35.66 -5.66 -8.82
C ALA A 4 -35.23 -4.28 -9.36
N GLY A 5 -34.39 -4.23 -10.41
CA GLY A 5 -34.00 -2.97 -11.02
C GLY A 5 -35.10 -2.26 -11.81
N ARG A 6 -36.09 -3.00 -12.28
CA ARG A 6 -37.29 -2.43 -12.95
C ARG A 6 -38.30 -1.86 -11.95
N ILE A 7 -38.54 -2.55 -10.84
CA ILE A 7 -39.47 -2.10 -9.80
C ILE A 7 -38.98 -0.81 -9.12
N ALA A 8 -37.66 -0.71 -8.86
CA ALA A 8 -37.11 0.48 -8.21
C ALA A 8 -37.20 1.76 -9.06
N ARG A 9 -37.18 1.64 -10.42
CA ARG A 9 -37.27 2.81 -11.31
C ARG A 9 -38.67 3.39 -11.45
N THR A 10 -39.72 2.61 -11.19
CA THR A 10 -41.13 3.02 -11.38
C THR A 10 -41.79 3.45 -10.07
N ALA A 11 -41.26 3.08 -8.91
CA ALA A 11 -41.91 3.28 -7.61
C ALA A 11 -41.22 4.29 -6.67
N LEU A 12 -39.96 4.68 -6.96
CA LEU A 12 -39.17 5.57 -6.07
C LEU A 12 -38.95 6.94 -6.72
N PRO A 13 -38.98 8.04 -5.94
CA PRO A 13 -38.49 9.34 -6.41
C PRO A 13 -37.07 9.22 -6.95
N LYS A 14 -36.71 9.97 -8.02
CA LYS A 14 -35.44 9.90 -8.72
C LYS A 14 -34.22 9.87 -7.76
N PRO A 15 -34.10 10.75 -6.73
CA PRO A 15 -32.97 10.71 -5.79
C PRO A 15 -32.91 9.40 -4.97
N ALA A 16 -34.02 8.79 -4.65
CA ALA A 16 -34.08 7.51 -3.92
C ALA A 16 -33.73 6.33 -4.84
N ALA A 17 -34.16 6.36 -6.08
CA ALA A 17 -33.79 5.37 -7.09
C ALA A 17 -32.27 5.42 -7.41
N ASP A 18 -31.70 6.62 -7.51
CA ASP A 18 -30.28 6.82 -7.76
C ASP A 18 -29.43 6.34 -6.56
N ARG A 19 -29.86 6.63 -5.32
CA ARG A 19 -29.21 6.11 -4.10
C ARG A 19 -29.25 4.59 -4.05
N LEU A 20 -30.39 3.99 -4.34
CA LEU A 20 -30.52 2.53 -4.35
C LEU A 20 -29.66 1.91 -5.45
N ALA A 21 -29.63 2.49 -6.64
CA ALA A 21 -28.79 2.03 -7.74
C ALA A 21 -27.29 2.12 -7.38
N PHE A 22 -26.86 3.20 -6.76
CA PHE A 22 -25.49 3.36 -6.24
C PHE A 22 -25.17 2.29 -5.20
N THR A 23 -26.04 2.10 -4.20
CA THR A 23 -25.84 1.09 -3.14
C THR A 23 -25.74 -0.32 -3.72
N LEU A 24 -26.61 -0.67 -4.68
CA LEU A 24 -26.56 -1.97 -5.35
C LEU A 24 -25.28 -2.16 -6.18
N HIS A 25 -24.82 -1.10 -6.86
CA HIS A 25 -23.56 -1.11 -7.62
C HIS A 25 -22.36 -1.34 -6.69
N SER A 26 -22.24 -0.56 -5.61
CA SER A 26 -21.19 -0.71 -4.60
C SER A 26 -21.20 -2.09 -3.96
N TYR A 27 -22.37 -2.62 -3.62
CA TYR A 27 -22.49 -3.97 -3.07
C TYR A 27 -22.05 -5.05 -4.07
N ARG A 28 -22.42 -4.92 -5.35
CA ARG A 28 -21.96 -5.84 -6.41
C ARG A 28 -20.44 -5.79 -6.56
N LYS A 29 -19.86 -4.61 -6.67
CA LYS A 29 -18.40 -4.41 -6.77
C LYS A 29 -17.68 -5.00 -5.56
N TYR A 30 -18.17 -4.76 -4.34
CA TYR A 30 -17.62 -5.38 -3.14
C TYR A 30 -17.67 -6.91 -3.19
N ARG A 31 -18.77 -7.51 -3.64
CA ARG A 31 -18.89 -8.96 -3.77
C ARG A 31 -17.91 -9.55 -4.77
N GLU A 32 -17.69 -8.87 -5.89
CA GLU A 32 -16.72 -9.26 -6.92
C GLU A 32 -15.30 -9.21 -6.33
N LEU A 33 -14.87 -8.08 -5.79
CA LEU A 33 -13.55 -7.93 -5.15
C LEU A 33 -13.33 -8.96 -4.02
N ARG A 34 -14.35 -9.21 -3.19
CA ARG A 34 -14.27 -10.19 -2.11
C ARG A 34 -14.08 -11.61 -2.63
N ARG A 35 -14.74 -11.97 -3.73
CA ARG A 35 -14.58 -13.29 -4.37
C ARG A 35 -13.18 -13.45 -4.93
N ASP A 36 -12.68 -12.43 -5.63
CA ASP A 36 -11.36 -12.45 -6.24
C ASP A 36 -10.27 -12.51 -5.16
N PHE A 37 -10.43 -11.76 -4.08
CA PHE A 37 -9.55 -11.88 -2.91
C PHE A 37 -9.61 -13.26 -2.26
N ALA A 38 -10.77 -13.87 -2.11
CA ALA A 38 -10.88 -15.21 -1.55
C ALA A 38 -10.16 -16.27 -2.40
N ALA A 39 -10.21 -16.11 -3.73
CA ALA A 39 -9.46 -16.97 -4.66
C ALA A 39 -7.94 -16.75 -4.51
N MET A 40 -7.47 -15.50 -4.50
CA MET A 40 -6.05 -15.17 -4.27
C MET A 40 -5.57 -15.70 -2.91
N ARG A 41 -6.35 -15.49 -1.84
CA ARG A 41 -6.01 -15.97 -0.48
C ARG A 41 -5.84 -17.49 -0.47
N LYS A 42 -6.75 -18.23 -1.08
CA LYS A 42 -6.65 -19.70 -1.17
C LYS A 42 -5.36 -20.14 -1.87
N GLN A 43 -4.97 -19.44 -2.94
CA GLN A 43 -3.70 -19.70 -3.64
C GLN A 43 -2.50 -19.35 -2.75
N ALA A 44 -2.53 -18.18 -2.08
CA ALA A 44 -1.47 -17.76 -1.17
C ALA A 44 -1.29 -18.70 0.04
N ASP A 45 -2.39 -19.26 0.55
CA ASP A 45 -2.36 -20.23 1.65
C ASP A 45 -1.78 -21.60 1.19
N ALA A 46 -1.81 -21.90 -0.12
CA ALA A 46 -1.19 -23.08 -0.70
C ALA A 46 0.29 -22.89 -1.06
N CYS A 47 0.80 -21.66 -1.10
CA CYS A 47 2.21 -21.36 -1.34
C CYS A 47 3.08 -21.92 -0.22
N ARG A 48 4.22 -22.51 -0.59
CA ARG A 48 5.19 -23.16 0.32
C ARG A 48 6.25 -22.19 0.85
N SER A 49 6.45 -21.08 0.14
CA SER A 49 7.45 -20.07 0.48
C SER A 49 6.87 -18.66 0.40
N LEU A 50 7.60 -17.70 0.97
CA LEU A 50 7.28 -16.27 0.84
C LEU A 50 7.45 -15.80 -0.61
N ASP A 51 8.47 -16.30 -1.30
CA ASP A 51 8.74 -15.99 -2.70
C ASP A 51 7.60 -16.43 -3.64
N GLU A 52 7.04 -17.62 -3.43
CA GLU A 52 5.85 -18.05 -4.18
C GLU A 52 4.65 -17.11 -3.94
N LYS A 53 4.50 -16.57 -2.73
CA LYS A 53 3.47 -15.57 -2.45
C LYS A 53 3.75 -14.24 -3.13
N VAL A 54 5.01 -13.82 -3.19
CA VAL A 54 5.44 -12.62 -3.93
C VAL A 54 5.11 -12.78 -5.41
N ASP A 55 5.46 -13.93 -6.02
CA ASP A 55 5.18 -14.21 -7.43
C ASP A 55 3.67 -14.20 -7.71
N LEU A 56 2.88 -14.85 -6.85
CA LEU A 56 1.43 -14.85 -6.94
C LEU A 56 0.84 -13.43 -6.90
N VAL A 57 1.27 -12.63 -5.95
CA VAL A 57 0.72 -11.28 -5.75
C VAL A 57 1.18 -10.35 -6.87
N ARG A 58 2.44 -10.41 -7.30
CA ARG A 58 2.93 -9.60 -8.43
C ARG A 58 2.21 -9.93 -9.73
N GLY A 59 1.86 -11.17 -9.98
CA GLY A 59 1.06 -11.60 -11.13
C GLY A 59 -0.43 -11.34 -11.03
N HIS A 60 -0.93 -10.86 -9.88
CA HIS A 60 -2.37 -10.74 -9.66
C HIS A 60 -2.95 -9.43 -10.22
N GLN A 61 -3.89 -9.52 -11.17
CA GLN A 61 -4.42 -8.36 -11.89
C GLN A 61 -5.19 -7.35 -11.01
N ILE A 62 -5.81 -7.79 -9.91
CA ILE A 62 -6.70 -6.95 -9.09
C ILE A 62 -6.02 -6.47 -7.82
N PHE A 63 -5.14 -7.30 -7.23
CA PHE A 63 -4.42 -7.04 -5.97
C PHE A 63 -2.92 -7.17 -6.19
N GLY A 64 -2.41 -6.69 -7.32
CA GLY A 64 -1.01 -6.80 -7.68
C GLY A 64 -0.10 -5.92 -6.82
N ALA A 65 1.14 -6.35 -6.62
CA ALA A 65 2.25 -5.54 -6.14
C ALA A 65 3.14 -5.17 -7.34
N ILE A 66 3.58 -3.92 -7.40
CA ILE A 66 4.31 -3.40 -8.57
C ILE A 66 5.84 -3.49 -8.37
N GLN A 67 6.31 -3.59 -7.13
CA GLN A 67 7.74 -3.62 -6.79
C GLN A 67 8.48 -4.75 -7.52
N GLN A 68 9.78 -4.57 -7.79
CA GLN A 68 10.62 -5.63 -8.34
C GLN A 68 10.66 -6.83 -7.39
N ARG A 69 10.70 -8.04 -7.98
CA ARG A 69 10.61 -9.30 -7.23
C ARG A 69 11.69 -9.44 -6.15
N SER A 70 12.93 -9.24 -6.54
CA SER A 70 14.09 -9.38 -5.65
C SER A 70 14.06 -8.35 -4.52
N GLU A 71 13.67 -7.11 -4.84
CA GLU A 71 13.62 -6.00 -3.90
C GLU A 71 12.56 -6.21 -2.82
N ILE A 72 11.32 -6.52 -3.22
CA ILE A 72 10.24 -6.77 -2.26
C ILE A 72 10.49 -8.06 -1.45
N SER A 73 11.02 -9.13 -2.07
CA SER A 73 11.38 -10.35 -1.35
C SER A 73 12.44 -10.08 -0.29
N ALA A 74 13.48 -9.28 -0.61
CA ALA A 74 14.52 -8.91 0.33
C ALA A 74 13.98 -8.06 1.49
N LEU A 75 13.11 -7.09 1.21
CA LEU A 75 12.45 -6.31 2.25
C LEU A 75 11.62 -7.21 3.19
N LEU A 76 10.80 -8.09 2.62
CA LEU A 76 9.96 -8.99 3.42
C LEU A 76 10.79 -9.93 4.29
N GLU A 77 11.96 -10.37 3.81
CA GLU A 77 12.88 -11.20 4.61
C GLU A 77 13.48 -10.42 5.79
N ILE A 78 13.87 -9.15 5.57
CA ILE A 78 14.31 -8.26 6.66
C ILE A 78 13.21 -8.11 7.72
N LEU A 79 11.98 -7.85 7.29
CA LEU A 79 10.84 -7.68 8.18
C LEU A 79 10.50 -8.98 8.92
N ARG A 80 10.67 -10.15 8.29
CA ARG A 80 10.42 -11.46 8.90
C ARG A 80 11.37 -11.75 10.06
N GLN A 81 12.61 -11.24 10.02
CA GLN A 81 13.58 -11.37 11.12
C GLN A 81 13.18 -10.55 12.34
N ASN A 82 12.56 -9.39 12.15
CA ASN A 82 12.05 -8.53 13.20
C ASN A 82 10.61 -8.09 12.87
N PRO A 83 9.60 -8.97 13.07
CA PRO A 83 8.25 -8.71 12.62
C PRO A 83 7.63 -7.45 13.24
N PRO A 84 7.22 -6.45 12.44
CA PRO A 84 6.64 -5.22 12.93
C PRO A 84 5.24 -5.43 13.51
N LYS A 85 4.88 -4.62 14.50
CA LYS A 85 3.56 -4.60 15.15
C LYS A 85 2.70 -3.41 14.74
N TYR A 86 3.32 -2.26 14.53
CA TYR A 86 2.64 -1.03 14.10
C TYR A 86 3.20 -0.61 12.75
N VAL A 87 2.38 -0.68 11.72
CA VAL A 87 2.77 -0.45 10.33
C VAL A 87 1.89 0.63 9.72
N CYS A 88 2.48 1.53 8.94
CA CYS A 88 1.76 2.45 8.09
C CYS A 88 2.29 2.33 6.66
N GLU A 89 1.40 2.15 5.70
CA GLU A 89 1.66 2.21 4.27
C GLU A 89 0.97 3.44 3.70
N ILE A 90 1.69 4.25 2.94
CA ILE A 90 1.19 5.39 2.18
C ILE A 90 1.26 5.02 0.70
N GLY A 91 0.13 5.12 -0.02
CA GLY A 91 0.03 4.67 -1.41
C GLY A 91 -0.30 3.18 -1.53
N THR A 92 -1.41 2.76 -0.95
CA THR A 92 -1.80 1.33 -0.94
C THR A 92 -2.30 0.82 -2.30
N ALA A 93 -2.86 1.68 -3.13
CA ALA A 93 -3.39 1.35 -4.46
C ALA A 93 -4.25 0.07 -4.49
N SER A 94 -3.77 -0.98 -5.17
CA SER A 94 -4.46 -2.27 -5.28
C SER A 94 -4.38 -3.12 -4.00
N GLY A 95 -3.42 -2.86 -3.12
CA GLY A 95 -3.21 -3.54 -1.84
C GLY A 95 -2.27 -4.74 -1.90
N GLY A 96 -1.54 -4.94 -2.99
CA GLY A 96 -0.63 -6.08 -3.11
C GLY A 96 0.46 -6.05 -2.05
N THR A 97 1.14 -4.93 -1.90
CA THR A 97 2.17 -4.71 -0.87
C THR A 97 1.60 -4.84 0.53
N LEU A 98 0.42 -4.24 0.78
CA LEU A 98 -0.30 -4.38 2.05
C LEU A 98 -0.56 -5.86 2.39
N PHE A 99 -1.00 -6.66 1.41
CA PHE A 99 -1.20 -8.09 1.62
C PHE A 99 0.10 -8.82 1.94
N LEU A 100 1.19 -8.55 1.23
CA LEU A 100 2.51 -9.14 1.48
C LEU A 100 3.02 -8.78 2.88
N LEU A 101 2.86 -7.54 3.32
CA LEU A 101 3.21 -7.11 4.68
C LEU A 101 2.47 -7.93 5.74
N THR A 102 1.20 -8.31 5.53
CA THR A 102 0.49 -9.17 6.49
C THR A 102 1.14 -10.52 6.69
N GLN A 103 1.92 -11.02 5.72
CA GLN A 103 2.56 -12.34 5.77
C GLN A 103 3.79 -12.39 6.66
N VAL A 104 4.40 -11.24 6.93
CA VAL A 104 5.67 -11.11 7.70
C VAL A 104 5.51 -10.34 8.99
N CYS A 105 4.41 -9.64 9.18
CA CYS A 105 4.11 -8.90 10.40
C CYS A 105 3.71 -9.83 11.55
N ARG A 106 3.73 -9.31 12.78
CA ARG A 106 3.27 -10.04 13.97
C ARG A 106 1.79 -10.44 13.84
N PRO A 107 1.38 -11.53 14.52
CA PRO A 107 -0.03 -11.94 14.50
C PRO A 107 -1.01 -10.90 15.07
N ASP A 108 -0.54 -9.97 15.90
CA ASP A 108 -1.32 -8.92 16.57
C ASP A 108 -1.04 -7.52 16.02
N THR A 109 -0.61 -7.41 14.74
CA THR A 109 -0.23 -6.16 14.07
C THR A 109 -1.45 -5.28 13.79
N LEU A 110 -1.27 -3.97 13.99
CA LEU A 110 -2.08 -2.92 13.40
C LEU A 110 -1.38 -2.40 12.14
N LEU A 111 -2.03 -2.58 10.97
CA LEU A 111 -1.58 -2.00 9.69
C LEU A 111 -2.53 -0.84 9.32
N LEU A 112 -1.96 0.33 9.14
CA LEU A 112 -2.65 1.52 8.64
C LEU A 112 -2.33 1.67 7.16
N SER A 113 -3.36 1.84 6.34
CA SER A 113 -3.26 1.97 4.89
C SER A 113 -3.80 3.35 4.53
N VAL A 114 -2.92 4.26 4.09
CA VAL A 114 -3.27 5.64 3.72
C VAL A 114 -3.25 5.77 2.20
N ASP A 115 -4.36 6.21 1.61
CA ASP A 115 -4.43 6.39 0.16
C ASP A 115 -5.58 7.32 -0.23
N LEU A 116 -5.31 8.22 -1.17
CA LEU A 116 -6.26 9.21 -1.68
C LEU A 116 -7.37 8.56 -2.54
N GLY A 117 -7.01 7.55 -3.35
CA GLY A 117 -7.84 6.95 -4.39
C GLY A 117 -8.65 5.73 -3.96
N LEU A 118 -8.55 5.27 -2.70
CA LEU A 118 -9.24 4.06 -2.26
C LEU A 118 -10.76 4.20 -2.33
N SER A 119 -11.42 3.28 -3.00
CA SER A 119 -12.87 3.14 -2.91
C SER A 119 -13.29 2.49 -1.59
N PHE A 120 -14.52 2.77 -1.16
CA PHE A 120 -15.07 2.16 0.06
C PHE A 120 -15.04 0.62 0.00
N GLU A 121 -15.35 0.04 -1.15
CA GLU A 121 -15.34 -1.40 -1.38
C GLU A 121 -13.95 -2.00 -1.24
N ARG A 122 -12.90 -1.29 -1.71
CA ARG A 122 -11.51 -1.70 -1.52
C ARG A 122 -11.12 -1.67 -0.04
N CYS A 123 -11.48 -0.63 0.69
CA CYS A 123 -11.23 -0.58 2.15
C CYS A 123 -11.82 -1.80 2.87
N LEU A 124 -13.07 -2.19 2.52
CA LEU A 124 -13.73 -3.36 3.12
C LEU A 124 -13.00 -4.67 2.77
N VAL A 125 -12.45 -4.77 1.56
CA VAL A 125 -11.71 -5.97 1.13
C VAL A 125 -10.31 -5.98 1.72
N HIS A 126 -9.59 -4.85 1.74
CA HIS A 126 -8.26 -4.74 2.38
C HIS A 126 -8.32 -5.13 3.86
N ALA A 127 -9.38 -4.75 4.58
CA ALA A 127 -9.57 -5.19 5.97
C ALA A 127 -9.61 -6.74 6.12
N ARG A 128 -9.94 -7.47 5.05
CA ARG A 128 -9.97 -8.94 5.03
C ARG A 128 -8.60 -9.57 4.73
N PHE A 129 -7.60 -8.78 4.36
CA PHE A 129 -6.21 -9.27 4.20
C PHE A 129 -5.64 -9.70 5.54
N ALA A 130 -6.07 -9.06 6.61
CA ALA A 130 -5.66 -9.36 7.96
C ALA A 130 -5.89 -10.85 8.34
N SER A 131 -4.94 -11.43 9.05
CA SER A 131 -5.13 -12.69 9.75
C SER A 131 -6.00 -12.50 11.00
N ARG A 132 -6.35 -13.59 11.70
CA ARG A 132 -7.34 -13.59 12.80
C ARG A 132 -7.17 -12.49 13.87
N ARG A 133 -5.93 -12.09 14.19
CA ARG A 133 -5.62 -11.09 15.23
C ARG A 133 -5.03 -9.81 14.71
N GLN A 134 -4.61 -9.79 13.43
CA GLN A 134 -4.18 -8.56 12.77
C GLN A 134 -5.38 -7.65 12.51
N LYS A 135 -5.13 -6.36 12.44
CA LYS A 135 -6.13 -5.36 12.09
C LYS A 135 -5.58 -4.45 11.00
N ILE A 136 -6.33 -4.31 9.92
CA ILE A 136 -6.06 -3.32 8.88
C ILE A 136 -7.11 -2.21 8.96
N VAL A 137 -6.66 -0.96 8.97
CA VAL A 137 -7.53 0.22 8.95
C VAL A 137 -7.11 1.10 7.78
N SER A 138 -7.99 1.25 6.81
CA SER A 138 -7.78 2.17 5.69
C SER A 138 -8.17 3.59 6.08
N VAL A 139 -7.27 4.53 5.82
CA VAL A 139 -7.45 5.97 5.99
C VAL A 139 -7.50 6.58 4.59
N ARG A 140 -8.69 6.97 4.15
CA ARG A 140 -8.92 7.58 2.84
C ARG A 140 -8.66 9.09 2.96
N GLY A 141 -7.72 9.59 2.18
CA GLY A 141 -7.39 11.02 2.17
C GLY A 141 -6.01 11.30 1.61
N ASP A 142 -5.73 12.57 1.36
CA ASP A 142 -4.39 13.04 1.03
C ASP A 142 -3.48 12.82 2.24
N SER A 143 -2.38 12.09 2.06
CA SER A 143 -1.41 11.79 3.12
C SER A 143 -0.77 13.06 3.69
N ARG A 144 -0.68 14.13 2.90
CA ARG A 144 -0.12 15.44 3.30
C ARG A 144 -1.08 16.27 4.16
N ALA A 145 -2.39 15.95 4.12
CA ALA A 145 -3.39 16.72 4.85
C ALA A 145 -3.26 16.51 6.36
N PRO A 146 -3.25 17.59 7.17
CA PRO A 146 -3.14 17.49 8.63
C PRO A 146 -4.19 16.58 9.27
N GLU A 147 -5.40 16.51 8.68
CA GLU A 147 -6.49 15.67 9.14
C GLU A 147 -6.15 14.19 8.98
N THR A 148 -5.51 13.82 7.85
CA THR A 148 -5.08 12.45 7.56
C THR A 148 -3.97 12.02 8.52
N VAL A 149 -2.94 12.86 8.69
CA VAL A 149 -1.85 12.65 9.66
C VAL A 149 -2.41 12.53 11.09
N GLY A 150 -3.30 13.44 11.48
CA GLY A 150 -3.99 13.43 12.77
C GLY A 150 -4.80 12.14 12.98
N ARG A 151 -5.44 11.64 11.92
CA ARG A 151 -6.19 10.38 11.96
C ARG A 151 -5.27 9.18 12.18
N VAL A 152 -4.15 9.10 11.46
CA VAL A 152 -3.14 8.05 11.67
C VAL A 152 -2.62 8.07 13.10
N ARG A 153 -2.23 9.25 13.61
CA ARG A 153 -1.77 9.43 14.99
C ARG A 153 -2.82 8.96 16.03
N SER A 154 -4.08 9.29 15.81
CA SER A 154 -5.18 8.87 16.68
C SER A 154 -5.38 7.36 16.69
N LEU A 155 -5.22 6.70 15.53
CA LEU A 155 -5.35 5.24 15.39
C LEU A 155 -4.20 4.49 16.07
N LEU A 156 -3.01 5.08 16.14
CA LEU A 156 -1.86 4.54 16.86
C LEU A 156 -2.02 4.59 18.38
N ARG A 157 -2.91 5.40 18.93
CA ARG A 157 -3.23 5.46 20.37
C ARG A 157 -2.01 5.62 21.28
N GLY A 158 -1.05 6.44 20.87
CA GLY A 158 0.20 6.68 21.60
C GLY A 158 1.31 5.68 21.33
N HIS A 159 1.09 4.66 20.50
CA HIS A 159 2.15 3.78 20.02
C HIS A 159 2.88 4.42 18.85
N ALA A 160 4.16 4.11 18.70
CA ALA A 160 4.96 4.50 17.55
C ALA A 160 4.98 3.37 16.49
N LEU A 161 5.24 3.75 15.24
CA LEU A 161 5.38 2.82 14.12
C LEU A 161 6.69 2.03 14.24
N ASP A 162 6.64 0.75 13.94
CA ASP A 162 7.82 -0.09 13.67
C ASP A 162 8.27 0.03 12.22
N LEU A 163 7.30 0.23 11.31
CA LEU A 163 7.50 0.33 9.87
C LEU A 163 6.61 1.42 9.27
N LEU A 164 7.21 2.32 8.53
CA LEU A 164 6.56 3.23 7.60
C LEU A 164 6.98 2.86 6.18
N PHE A 165 6.04 2.60 5.28
CA PHE A 165 6.28 2.34 3.86
C PHE A 165 5.67 3.49 3.04
N ILE A 166 6.49 4.20 2.26
CA ILE A 166 6.09 5.36 1.45
C ILE A 166 6.18 4.98 -0.03
N ASP A 167 5.04 4.97 -0.69
CA ASP A 167 4.86 4.66 -2.11
C ASP A 167 3.63 5.42 -2.66
N GLY A 168 3.53 6.71 -2.33
CA GLY A 168 2.35 7.55 -2.58
C GLY A 168 2.52 8.49 -3.77
N ASP A 169 2.66 9.80 -3.48
CA ASP A 169 2.90 10.84 -4.50
C ASP A 169 4.38 10.85 -4.86
N HIS A 170 4.70 10.51 -6.12
CA HIS A 170 6.08 10.46 -6.61
C HIS A 170 6.67 11.83 -6.97
N SER A 171 5.94 12.93 -6.78
CA SER A 171 6.56 14.26 -6.86
C SER A 171 7.58 14.43 -5.71
N TYR A 172 8.61 15.27 -5.93
CA TYR A 172 9.59 15.57 -4.88
C TYR A 172 8.90 16.12 -3.62
N GLU A 173 7.99 17.09 -3.80
CA GLU A 173 7.24 17.69 -2.71
C GLU A 173 6.31 16.70 -2.01
N GLY A 174 5.77 15.73 -2.76
CA GLY A 174 4.88 14.70 -2.24
C GLY A 174 5.62 13.74 -1.31
N VAL A 175 6.70 13.12 -1.80
CA VAL A 175 7.51 12.18 -0.99
C VAL A 175 8.18 12.86 0.19
N GLN A 176 8.65 14.11 0.02
CA GLN A 176 9.22 14.91 1.11
C GLN A 176 8.18 15.17 2.20
N ALA A 177 6.97 15.58 1.82
CA ALA A 177 5.90 15.83 2.78
C ALA A 177 5.48 14.56 3.52
N ASP A 178 5.36 13.43 2.83
CA ASP A 178 5.07 12.14 3.46
C ASP A 178 6.17 11.74 4.44
N PHE A 179 7.43 11.87 4.06
CA PHE A 179 8.54 11.59 4.97
C PHE A 179 8.51 12.50 6.21
N LEU A 180 8.40 13.82 6.04
CA LEU A 180 8.42 14.77 7.14
C LEU A 180 7.21 14.63 8.09
N ASN A 181 6.05 14.31 7.56
CA ASN A 181 4.82 14.18 8.35
C ASN A 181 4.77 12.88 9.16
N TYR A 182 5.33 11.78 8.64
CA TYR A 182 5.16 10.45 9.21
C TYR A 182 6.43 9.89 9.86
N SER A 183 7.64 10.30 9.46
CA SER A 183 8.88 9.84 10.12
C SER A 183 8.89 10.10 11.64
N PRO A 184 8.34 11.25 12.17
CA PRO A 184 8.28 11.46 13.60
C PRO A 184 7.35 10.47 14.35
N LEU A 185 6.56 9.68 13.62
CA LEU A 185 5.71 8.64 14.20
C LEU A 185 6.45 7.29 14.31
N VAL A 186 7.62 7.15 13.70
CA VAL A 186 8.42 5.93 13.73
C VAL A 186 9.30 5.93 14.97
N ARG A 187 9.33 4.81 15.70
CA ARG A 187 10.18 4.69 16.90
C ARG A 187 11.67 4.64 16.54
N PRO A 188 12.56 4.99 17.49
CA PRO A 188 13.98 4.67 17.35
C PRO A 188 14.19 3.17 17.09
N GLY A 189 15.03 2.83 16.09
CA GLY A 189 15.24 1.47 15.63
C GLY A 189 14.08 0.90 14.79
N GLY A 190 13.10 1.72 14.41
CA GLY A 190 12.11 1.38 13.38
C GLY A 190 12.66 1.62 11.97
N LEU A 191 11.89 1.22 10.96
CA LEU A 191 12.27 1.35 9.56
C LEU A 191 11.34 2.32 8.84
N ILE A 192 11.93 3.18 7.99
CA ILE A 192 11.20 3.99 7.02
C ILE A 192 11.65 3.51 5.64
N VAL A 193 10.71 3.06 4.85
CA VAL A 193 10.94 2.47 3.53
C VAL A 193 10.37 3.39 2.47
N LEU A 194 11.17 3.72 1.44
CA LEU A 194 10.76 4.47 0.27
C LEU A 194 10.86 3.55 -0.95
N HIS A 195 9.83 3.56 -1.80
CA HIS A 195 9.85 2.89 -3.09
C HIS A 195 10.29 3.87 -4.19
N ASP A 196 10.70 3.35 -5.36
CA ASP A 196 11.11 4.11 -6.54
C ASP A 196 12.34 5.02 -6.37
N ILE A 197 13.34 4.56 -5.59
CA ILE A 197 14.56 5.32 -5.32
C ILE A 197 15.55 5.34 -6.50
N VAL A 198 15.37 4.49 -7.51
CA VAL A 198 16.21 4.43 -8.71
C VAL A 198 15.58 5.30 -9.80
N PRO A 199 16.32 6.27 -10.40
CA PRO A 199 15.78 7.08 -11.48
C PRO A 199 15.38 6.23 -12.69
N ASP A 200 14.23 6.51 -13.31
CA ASP A 200 13.80 5.85 -14.53
C ASP A 200 14.61 6.28 -15.78
N PHE A 201 14.44 5.57 -16.88
CA PHE A 201 15.14 5.87 -18.13
C PHE A 201 14.73 7.20 -18.75
N GLY A 202 13.51 7.67 -18.48
CA GLY A 202 13.08 9.01 -18.89
C GLY A 202 13.92 10.08 -18.22
N THR A 203 14.08 9.98 -16.91
CA THR A 203 14.88 10.90 -16.09
C THR A 203 16.38 10.79 -16.41
N ARG A 204 16.93 9.56 -16.54
CA ARG A 204 18.37 9.36 -16.76
C ARG A 204 18.82 9.69 -18.18
N TYR A 205 18.03 9.33 -19.19
CA TYR A 205 18.49 9.26 -20.59
C TYR A 205 17.54 9.93 -21.58
N GLY A 206 16.41 10.48 -21.13
CA GLY A 206 15.36 11.00 -22.02
C GLY A 206 14.71 9.92 -22.90
N LYS A 207 14.76 8.65 -22.46
CA LYS A 207 14.25 7.51 -23.23
C LYS A 207 12.82 7.16 -22.78
N PRO A 208 12.01 6.52 -23.66
CA PRO A 208 10.72 5.99 -23.24
C PRO A 208 10.86 5.03 -22.06
N THR A 209 9.99 5.18 -21.07
CA THR A 209 9.92 4.34 -19.89
C THR A 209 8.47 4.04 -19.55
N THR A 210 8.22 2.91 -18.87
CA THR A 210 6.94 2.58 -18.24
C THR A 210 6.99 2.78 -16.71
N SER A 211 8.17 3.11 -16.18
CA SER A 211 8.36 3.46 -14.77
C SER A 211 7.98 4.92 -14.53
N HIS A 212 7.70 5.25 -13.27
CA HIS A 212 7.21 6.59 -12.89
C HIS A 212 7.77 7.00 -11.54
N THR A 213 9.08 7.17 -11.45
CA THR A 213 9.79 7.44 -10.20
C THR A 213 9.73 8.90 -9.75
N GLY A 214 9.45 9.81 -10.68
CA GLY A 214 9.27 11.24 -10.40
C GLY A 214 10.45 11.88 -9.68
N GLY A 215 10.18 12.55 -8.56
CA GLY A 215 11.17 13.22 -7.72
C GLY A 215 11.71 12.36 -6.58
N VAL A 216 11.23 11.12 -6.41
CA VAL A 216 11.66 10.23 -5.31
C VAL A 216 13.16 9.97 -5.30
N PRO A 217 13.83 9.69 -6.46
CA PRO A 217 15.27 9.47 -6.47
C PRO A 217 16.07 10.69 -5.99
N VAL A 218 15.61 11.89 -6.34
CA VAL A 218 16.29 13.14 -5.90
C VAL A 218 16.17 13.30 -4.39
N PHE A 219 14.98 13.11 -3.84
CA PHE A 219 14.76 13.18 -2.40
C PHE A 219 15.52 12.07 -1.66
N TRP A 220 15.62 10.87 -2.23
CA TRP A 220 16.38 9.77 -1.66
C TRP A 220 17.87 10.08 -1.49
N GLU A 221 18.50 10.75 -2.46
CA GLU A 221 19.90 11.18 -2.34
C GLU A 221 20.11 12.15 -1.18
N GLU A 222 19.16 13.05 -0.90
CA GLU A 222 19.21 13.94 0.26
C GLU A 222 19.10 13.18 1.58
N ILE A 223 18.19 12.18 1.63
CA ILE A 223 18.00 11.31 2.81
C ILE A 223 19.28 10.52 3.12
N LYS A 224 19.92 9.96 2.10
CA LYS A 224 21.18 9.21 2.26
C LYS A 224 22.30 10.05 2.89
N ALA A 225 22.34 11.34 2.60
CA ALA A 225 23.34 12.24 3.14
C ALA A 225 23.15 12.52 4.65
N GLN A 226 21.95 12.30 5.19
CA GLN A 226 21.55 12.71 6.54
C GLN A 226 21.25 11.55 7.49
N HIS A 227 21.01 10.35 6.95
CA HIS A 227 20.52 9.19 7.70
C HIS A 227 21.37 7.94 7.43
N ARG A 228 21.31 7.00 8.35
CA ARG A 228 21.81 5.65 8.10
C ARG A 228 20.82 4.92 7.21
N THR A 229 21.26 4.52 6.03
CA THR A 229 20.40 3.91 5.02
C THR A 229 20.95 2.59 4.49
N SER A 230 20.08 1.83 3.82
CA SER A 230 20.42 0.70 2.96
C SER A 230 19.50 0.67 1.75
N GLU A 231 19.95 0.06 0.67
CA GLU A 231 19.22 -0.01 -0.60
C GLU A 231 19.02 -1.46 -1.01
N LEU A 232 17.84 -1.77 -1.52
CA LEU A 232 17.51 -3.03 -2.16
C LEU A 232 17.22 -2.72 -3.62
N ILE A 233 18.17 -3.00 -4.48
CA ILE A 233 18.16 -2.70 -5.91
C ILE A 233 18.58 -3.97 -6.65
N GLU A 234 17.79 -4.40 -7.64
CA GLU A 234 18.08 -5.60 -8.42
C GLU A 234 19.29 -5.38 -9.34
N ASP A 235 19.28 -4.26 -10.07
CA ASP A 235 20.34 -3.84 -10.97
C ASP A 235 20.49 -2.31 -10.93
N SER A 236 21.71 -1.81 -10.74
CA SER A 236 22.01 -0.38 -10.73
C SER A 236 21.64 0.34 -12.04
N GLY A 237 21.55 -0.40 -13.15
CA GLY A 237 21.10 0.07 -14.45
C GLY A 237 19.61 -0.06 -14.74
N GLN A 238 18.80 -0.54 -13.76
CA GLN A 238 17.36 -0.76 -13.96
C GLN A 238 16.58 0.53 -14.26
N ASP A 239 15.40 0.37 -14.85
CA ASP A 239 14.50 1.45 -15.23
C ASP A 239 13.50 1.74 -14.08
N GLY A 240 13.88 2.61 -13.15
CA GLY A 240 13.07 2.92 -11.98
C GLY A 240 13.11 1.86 -10.89
N TYR A 241 12.06 1.81 -10.05
CA TYR A 241 11.96 0.92 -8.88
C TYR A 241 13.04 1.19 -7.83
N GLY A 242 13.46 0.14 -7.12
CA GLY A 242 14.38 0.23 -6.00
C GLY A 242 13.68 0.54 -4.68
N ILE A 243 14.14 -0.07 -3.62
CA ILE A 243 13.63 0.14 -2.25
C ILE A 243 14.75 0.72 -1.41
N GLY A 244 14.53 1.93 -0.86
CA GLY A 244 15.37 2.57 0.12
C GLY A 244 14.88 2.33 1.54
N ILE A 245 15.78 2.05 2.47
CA ILE A 245 15.46 1.82 3.88
C ILE A 245 16.26 2.82 4.72
N VAL A 246 15.57 3.65 5.49
CA VAL A 246 16.14 4.49 6.54
C VAL A 246 16.03 3.73 7.87
N HIS A 247 17.14 3.61 8.57
CA HIS A 247 17.22 3.05 9.92
C HIS A 247 17.07 4.19 10.94
N ASN A 248 15.84 4.40 11.43
CA ASN A 248 15.47 5.53 12.30
C ASN A 248 16.11 5.47 13.70
#